data_5fcdecd3dc50861efecaf1fe77380aba
#
_entry.id   5fcdecd3dc50861efecaf1fe77380aba
#
_cell.length_a   1.000
_cell.length_b   1.000
_cell.length_c   1.000
_cell.angle_alpha   90.00
_cell.angle_beta   90.00
_cell.angle_gamma   90.00
#
_symmetry.space_group_name_H-M   'P 1'
#
loop_
_entity.id
_entity.type
_entity.pdbx_description
1 polymer ?
#
loop_
_entity_poly.entity_id
_entity_poly.type
_entity_poly.pdbx_seq_one_letter_code
_entity_poly.pdbx_strand_id
1 'polypeptide(L)'
;MDTDIPYLLFCAGSVLAMVLFWAYHILEVRRNPRSEEWYDSGDSEGDAKDGTLFLYPYGSLFFGVMGIAGLVDSLNPPEFVYTVLTFLLMAALILFFIALTGVFGVPLPWPFVPRWVVDIRKAKRARRRERRQARKREREE
;
A
#
# COMPACT_ATOMS: atom_id res chain seq x y z
N MET A 1 9.70 -15.67 34.08
CA MET A 1 8.97 -15.11 32.93
C MET A 1 8.87 -16.20 31.88
N ASP A 2 7.71 -16.76 31.76
CA ASP A 2 7.46 -17.72 30.68
C ASP A 2 7.36 -16.90 29.38
N THR A 3 8.44 -16.87 28.67
CA THR A 3 8.48 -16.23 27.35
C THR A 3 7.60 -17.12 26.46
N ASP A 4 6.42 -16.62 26.14
CA ASP A 4 5.48 -17.34 25.28
C ASP A 4 6.08 -17.54 23.90
N ILE A 5 6.75 -18.69 23.70
CA ILE A 5 7.38 -19.06 22.44
C ILE A 5 6.42 -18.88 21.25
N PRO A 6 5.13 -19.28 21.34
CA PRO A 6 4.17 -19.01 20.27
C PRO A 6 4.00 -17.52 19.94
N TYR A 7 4.01 -16.66 20.95
CA TYR A 7 3.92 -15.21 20.76
C TYR A 7 5.13 -14.64 20.01
N LEU A 8 6.35 -15.03 20.42
CA LEU A 8 7.58 -14.63 19.74
C LEU A 8 7.66 -15.14 18.30
N LEU A 9 7.21 -16.37 18.05
CA LEU A 9 7.13 -16.92 16.70
C LEU A 9 6.14 -16.16 15.84
N PHE A 10 5.00 -15.75 16.39
CA PHE A 10 4.04 -14.92 15.68
C PHE A 10 4.61 -13.54 15.34
N CYS A 11 5.28 -12.89 16.28
CA CYS A 11 5.96 -11.62 16.05
C CYS A 11 7.05 -11.71 14.98
N ALA A 12 7.91 -12.73 15.06
CA ALA A 12 8.96 -12.98 14.08
C ALA A 12 8.36 -13.30 12.69
N GLY A 13 7.30 -14.09 12.63
CA GLY A 13 6.58 -14.39 11.40
C GLY A 13 5.96 -13.15 10.75
N SER A 14 5.43 -12.23 11.55
CA SER A 14 4.88 -10.97 11.07
C SER A 14 5.95 -10.07 10.46
N VAL A 15 7.13 -10.00 11.08
CA VAL A 15 8.28 -9.24 10.55
C VAL A 15 8.78 -9.88 9.24
N LEU A 16 8.90 -11.19 9.20
CA LEU A 16 9.31 -11.90 7.99
C LEU A 16 8.32 -11.69 6.84
N ALA A 17 7.03 -11.78 7.12
CA ALA A 17 5.98 -11.52 6.14
C ALA A 17 6.05 -10.08 5.61
N MET A 18 6.27 -9.09 6.48
CA MET A 18 6.48 -7.70 6.07
C MET A 18 7.66 -7.59 5.09
N VAL A 19 8.80 -8.16 5.40
CA VAL A 19 10.00 -8.09 4.54
C VAL A 19 9.74 -8.74 3.19
N LEU A 20 9.11 -9.92 3.17
CA LEU A 20 8.80 -10.64 1.93
C LEU A 20 7.80 -9.89 1.06
N PHE A 21 6.73 -9.35 1.63
CA PHE A 21 5.73 -8.57 0.88
C PHE A 21 6.31 -7.27 0.33
N TRP A 22 7.15 -6.57 1.09
CA TRP A 22 7.82 -5.38 0.59
C TRP A 22 8.86 -5.70 -0.49
N ALA A 23 9.63 -6.77 -0.34
CA ALA A 23 10.55 -7.22 -1.37
C ALA A 23 9.79 -7.56 -2.67
N TYR A 24 8.70 -8.31 -2.58
CA TYR A 24 7.84 -8.61 -3.71
C TYR A 24 7.26 -7.34 -4.34
N HIS A 25 6.72 -6.43 -3.55
CA HIS A 25 6.16 -5.18 -4.01
C HIS A 25 7.19 -4.31 -4.77
N ILE A 26 8.41 -4.19 -4.25
CA ILE A 26 9.45 -3.41 -4.88
C ILE A 26 9.93 -4.06 -6.18
N LEU A 27 10.16 -5.37 -6.16
CA LEU A 27 10.76 -6.08 -7.29
C LEU A 27 9.75 -6.33 -8.42
N GLU A 28 8.55 -6.76 -8.07
CA GLU A 28 7.54 -7.18 -9.06
C GLU A 28 6.58 -6.05 -9.44
N VAL A 29 6.04 -5.34 -8.46
CA VAL A 29 4.99 -4.35 -8.72
C VAL A 29 5.55 -3.03 -9.21
N ARG A 30 6.61 -2.51 -8.59
CA ARG A 30 7.17 -1.21 -8.96
C ARG A 30 8.02 -1.23 -10.21
N ARG A 31 8.65 -2.36 -10.54
CA ARG A 31 9.63 -2.47 -11.63
C ARG A 31 9.18 -3.33 -12.80
N ASN A 32 8.09 -4.10 -12.66
CA ASN A 32 7.68 -5.06 -13.67
C ASN A 32 6.69 -4.45 -14.67
N PRO A 33 7.02 -4.45 -16.00
CA PRO A 33 6.12 -3.98 -17.07
C PRO A 33 4.79 -4.74 -17.14
N ARG A 34 4.74 -6.01 -16.73
CA ARG A 34 3.52 -6.82 -16.72
C ARG A 34 2.46 -6.28 -15.78
N SER A 35 2.89 -5.72 -14.64
CA SER A 35 1.96 -5.06 -13.70
C SER A 35 1.35 -3.80 -14.31
N GLU A 36 2.10 -3.08 -15.13
CA GLU A 36 1.64 -1.91 -15.88
C GLU A 36 0.57 -2.27 -16.90
N GLU A 37 0.79 -3.29 -17.72
CA GLU A 37 -0.19 -3.79 -18.71
C GLU A 37 -1.47 -4.25 -18.01
N TRP A 38 -1.35 -5.00 -16.94
CA TRP A 38 -2.50 -5.46 -16.15
C TRP A 38 -3.32 -4.30 -15.58
N TYR A 39 -2.66 -3.26 -15.08
CA TYR A 39 -3.32 -2.08 -14.56
C TYR A 39 -4.01 -1.26 -15.67
N ASP A 40 -3.37 -1.10 -16.82
CA ASP A 40 -3.92 -0.34 -17.95
C ASP A 40 -5.11 -1.02 -18.62
N SER A 41 -5.25 -2.34 -18.50
CA SER A 41 -6.38 -3.10 -19.05
C SER A 41 -7.74 -2.76 -18.41
N GLY A 42 -7.77 -2.06 -17.27
CA GLY A 42 -8.99 -1.64 -16.58
C GLY A 42 -9.50 -0.27 -17.02
N ASP A 43 -10.82 -0.15 -17.22
CA ASP A 43 -11.45 1.08 -17.72
C ASP A 43 -11.77 2.11 -16.64
N SER A 44 -11.72 1.75 -15.35
CA SER A 44 -12.11 2.61 -14.24
C SER A 44 -10.91 3.17 -13.47
N GLU A 45 -10.93 4.49 -13.23
CA GLU A 45 -10.01 5.13 -12.29
C GLU A 45 -10.44 4.84 -10.85
N GLY A 46 -9.48 4.56 -9.97
CA GLY A 46 -9.76 4.29 -8.56
C GLY A 46 -10.49 2.97 -8.33
N ASP A 47 -10.29 2.01 -9.20
CA ASP A 47 -10.87 0.68 -9.11
C ASP A 47 -10.32 -0.10 -7.91
N ALA A 48 -11.05 -1.15 -7.49
CA ALA A 48 -10.64 -2.11 -6.46
C ALA A 48 -9.24 -2.72 -6.70
N LYS A 49 -8.72 -2.64 -7.91
CA LYS A 49 -7.33 -2.98 -8.27
C LYS A 49 -6.28 -2.19 -7.48
N ASP A 50 -6.52 -0.90 -7.20
CA ASP A 50 -5.62 -0.10 -6.37
C ASP A 50 -5.59 -0.63 -4.94
N GLY A 51 -6.76 -0.96 -4.39
CA GLY A 51 -6.85 -1.54 -3.06
C GLY A 51 -6.17 -2.89 -2.94
N THR A 52 -6.38 -3.79 -3.90
CA THR A 52 -5.76 -5.11 -3.90
C THR A 52 -4.26 -5.06 -4.16
N LEU A 53 -3.80 -4.16 -5.03
CA LEU A 53 -2.38 -4.07 -5.40
C LEU A 53 -1.53 -3.32 -4.38
N PHE A 54 -2.09 -2.32 -3.70
CA PHE A 54 -1.33 -1.42 -2.82
C PHE A 54 -1.69 -1.55 -1.33
N LEU A 55 -2.78 -2.23 -1.00
CA LEU A 55 -3.16 -2.43 0.41
C LEU A 55 -2.22 -3.39 1.13
N TYR A 56 -1.85 -4.51 0.50
CA TYR A 56 -1.07 -5.56 1.16
C TYR A 56 0.32 -5.10 1.65
N PRO A 57 1.10 -4.25 0.92
CA PRO A 57 2.38 -3.81 1.44
C PRO A 57 2.23 -2.92 2.67
N TYR A 58 1.25 -2.05 2.71
CA TYR A 58 1.01 -1.17 3.88
C TYR A 58 0.35 -1.90 5.04
N GLY A 59 -0.50 -2.88 4.76
CA GLY A 59 -1.04 -3.79 5.77
C GLY A 59 0.06 -4.63 6.42
N SER A 60 0.95 -5.21 5.62
CA SER A 60 2.09 -5.97 6.11
C SER A 60 3.08 -5.10 6.90
N LEU A 61 3.25 -3.83 6.53
CA LEU A 61 4.04 -2.86 7.28
C LEU A 61 3.48 -2.66 8.69
N PHE A 62 2.19 -2.46 8.82
CA PHE A 62 1.55 -2.29 10.12
C PHE A 62 1.73 -3.52 11.02
N PHE A 63 1.43 -4.71 10.50
CA PHE A 63 1.62 -5.96 11.25
C PHE A 63 3.10 -6.25 11.54
N GLY A 64 4.01 -5.90 10.64
CA GLY A 64 5.44 -6.02 10.84
C GLY A 64 5.96 -5.12 11.97
N VAL A 65 5.50 -3.86 12.02
CA VAL A 65 5.85 -2.92 13.11
C VAL A 65 5.29 -3.42 14.45
N MET A 66 4.08 -3.97 14.47
CA MET A 66 3.55 -4.63 15.67
C MET A 66 4.42 -5.82 16.10
N GLY A 67 4.87 -6.64 15.16
CA GLY A 67 5.78 -7.76 15.42
C GLY A 67 7.12 -7.29 16.00
N ILE A 68 7.71 -6.23 15.45
CA ILE A 68 8.93 -5.61 15.99
C ILE A 68 8.70 -5.13 17.42
N ALA A 69 7.59 -4.43 17.66
CA ALA A 69 7.25 -3.95 19.00
C ALA A 69 7.16 -5.09 20.02
N GLY A 70 6.51 -6.21 19.65
CA GLY A 70 6.41 -7.39 20.50
C GLY A 70 7.76 -8.07 20.76
N LEU A 71 8.64 -8.16 19.75
CA LEU A 71 9.99 -8.71 19.94
C LEU A 71 10.84 -7.80 20.84
N VAL A 72 10.76 -6.49 20.65
CA VAL A 72 11.52 -5.52 21.47
C VAL A 72 11.00 -5.49 22.90
N ASP A 73 9.69 -5.59 23.11
CA ASP A 73 9.08 -5.66 24.44
C ASP A 73 9.62 -6.84 25.27
N SER A 74 9.85 -7.99 24.62
CA SER A 74 10.43 -9.17 25.27
C SER A 74 11.85 -8.96 25.82
N LEU A 75 12.56 -7.92 25.34
CA LEU A 75 13.92 -7.56 25.78
C LEU A 75 13.91 -6.56 26.95
N ASN A 76 12.75 -6.12 27.43
CA ASN A 76 12.60 -5.10 28.47
C ASN A 76 13.44 -3.83 28.17
N PRO A 77 13.19 -3.13 27.04
CA PRO A 77 14.00 -1.99 26.64
C PRO A 77 13.75 -0.78 27.54
N PRO A 78 14.63 0.22 27.51
CA PRO A 78 14.43 1.48 28.23
C PRO A 78 13.23 2.27 27.68
N GLU A 79 12.64 3.12 28.51
CA GLU A 79 11.37 3.84 28.23
C GLU A 79 11.37 4.63 26.91
N PHE A 80 12.48 5.23 26.54
CA PHE A 80 12.57 5.98 25.29
C PHE A 80 12.30 5.11 24.05
N VAL A 81 12.63 3.81 24.09
CA VAL A 81 12.37 2.87 22.99
C VAL A 81 10.87 2.66 22.79
N TYR A 82 10.11 2.55 23.88
CA TYR A 82 8.66 2.48 23.80
C TYR A 82 8.05 3.72 23.16
N THR A 83 8.59 4.89 23.46
CA THR A 83 8.16 6.14 22.82
C THR A 83 8.38 6.10 21.31
N VAL A 84 9.56 5.69 20.86
CA VAL A 84 9.89 5.56 19.43
C VAL A 84 8.98 4.54 18.75
N LEU A 85 8.77 3.38 19.36
CA LEU A 85 7.90 2.33 18.83
C LEU A 85 6.45 2.81 18.69
N THR A 86 5.96 3.58 19.67
CA THR A 86 4.61 4.16 19.61
C THR A 86 4.47 5.11 18.41
N PHE A 87 5.44 5.98 18.16
CA PHE A 87 5.40 6.86 16.99
C PHE A 87 5.46 6.08 15.69
N LEU A 88 6.30 5.04 15.59
CA LEU A 88 6.38 4.17 14.42
C LEU A 88 5.06 3.44 14.17
N LEU A 89 4.43 2.92 15.23
CA LEU A 89 3.17 2.22 15.13
C LEU A 89 2.04 3.17 14.69
N MET A 90 1.99 4.38 15.24
CA MET A 90 1.02 5.39 14.83
C MET A 90 1.22 5.80 13.37
N ALA A 91 2.46 6.00 12.93
CA ALA A 91 2.75 6.29 11.52
C ALA A 91 2.32 5.13 10.59
N ALA A 92 2.64 3.88 10.95
CA ALA A 92 2.24 2.71 10.20
C ALA A 92 0.71 2.55 10.13
N LEU A 93 0.02 2.86 11.22
CA LEU A 93 -1.44 2.85 11.28
C LEU A 93 -2.06 3.90 10.35
N ILE A 94 -1.54 5.11 10.34
CA ILE A 94 -1.99 6.18 9.43
C ILE A 94 -1.78 5.76 7.98
N LEU A 95 -0.61 5.24 7.63
CA LEU A 95 -0.31 4.75 6.29
C LEU A 95 -1.26 3.62 5.88
N PHE A 96 -1.56 2.72 6.80
CA PHE A 96 -2.52 1.63 6.57
C PHE A 96 -3.93 2.17 6.27
N PHE A 97 -4.42 3.13 7.05
CA PHE A 97 -5.73 3.74 6.80
C PHE A 97 -5.78 4.49 5.46
N ILE A 98 -4.72 5.20 5.10
CA ILE A 98 -4.64 5.86 3.79
C ILE A 98 -4.68 4.81 2.66
N ALA A 99 -3.93 3.71 2.79
CA ALA A 99 -3.96 2.63 1.80
C ALA A 99 -5.33 1.95 1.73
N LEU A 100 -6.03 1.84 2.86
CA LEU A 100 -7.37 1.27 2.94
C LEU A 100 -8.40 2.09 2.13
N THR A 101 -8.24 3.41 2.03
CA THR A 101 -9.11 4.23 1.20
C THR A 101 -9.09 3.83 -0.27
N GLY A 102 -8.00 3.25 -0.74
CA GLY A 102 -7.89 2.70 -2.10
C GLY A 102 -8.88 1.56 -2.38
N VAL A 103 -9.24 0.77 -1.36
CA VAL A 103 -10.25 -0.30 -1.48
C VAL A 103 -11.65 0.28 -1.76
N PHE A 104 -11.93 1.46 -1.23
CA PHE A 104 -13.19 2.16 -1.43
C PHE A 104 -13.25 2.96 -2.75
N GLY A 105 -12.28 2.76 -3.64
CA GLY A 105 -12.25 3.40 -4.96
C GLY A 105 -11.66 4.81 -4.98
N VAL A 106 -11.05 5.26 -3.89
CA VAL A 106 -10.32 6.52 -3.85
C VAL A 106 -8.94 6.33 -4.48
N PRO A 107 -8.56 7.07 -5.54
CA PRO A 107 -7.25 6.95 -6.16
C PRO A 107 -6.16 7.36 -5.18
N LEU A 108 -5.24 6.45 -4.88
CA LEU A 108 -4.12 6.72 -3.99
C LEU A 108 -3.13 7.69 -4.65
N PRO A 109 -2.64 8.74 -3.93
CA PRO A 109 -1.65 9.67 -4.45
C PRO A 109 -0.25 9.04 -4.49
N TRP A 110 0.65 9.64 -5.29
CA TRP A 110 2.08 9.39 -5.13
C TRP A 110 2.52 9.94 -3.74
N PRO A 111 3.30 9.25 -2.91
CA PRO A 111 4.18 8.09 -3.19
C PRO A 111 3.58 6.71 -2.89
N PHE A 112 2.30 6.59 -2.51
CA PHE A 112 1.68 5.30 -2.17
C PHE A 112 1.61 4.35 -3.36
N VAL A 113 1.52 4.91 -4.58
CA VAL A 113 1.51 4.16 -5.83
C VAL A 113 2.77 4.45 -6.65
N PRO A 114 3.24 3.52 -7.50
CA PRO A 114 4.34 3.78 -8.42
C PRO A 114 4.04 4.93 -9.40
N ARG A 115 5.09 5.59 -9.91
CA ARG A 115 4.93 6.67 -10.88
C ARG A 115 4.19 6.25 -12.14
N TRP A 116 4.41 5.04 -12.62
CA TRP A 116 3.73 4.52 -13.80
C TRP A 116 2.20 4.45 -13.63
N VAL A 117 1.70 4.20 -12.42
CA VAL A 117 0.26 4.25 -12.12
C VAL A 117 -0.28 5.66 -12.28
N VAL A 118 0.44 6.66 -11.79
CA VAL A 118 0.05 8.08 -11.93
C VAL A 118 0.01 8.50 -13.39
N ASP A 119 0.99 8.07 -14.18
CA ASP A 119 1.06 8.38 -15.62
C ASP A 119 -0.08 7.74 -16.38
N ILE A 120 -0.42 6.48 -16.11
CA ILE A 120 -1.59 5.80 -16.70
C ILE A 120 -2.89 6.52 -16.34
N ARG A 121 -3.06 6.93 -15.08
CA ARG A 121 -4.24 7.70 -14.65
C ARG A 121 -4.37 9.02 -15.39
N LYS A 122 -3.28 9.75 -15.57
CA LYS A 122 -3.25 11.00 -16.36
C LYS A 122 -3.66 10.76 -17.81
N ALA A 123 -3.11 9.71 -18.44
CA ALA A 123 -3.44 9.35 -19.82
C ALA A 123 -4.93 8.96 -19.96
N LYS A 124 -5.47 8.18 -19.03
CA LYS A 124 -6.91 7.82 -19.01
C LYS A 124 -7.81 9.05 -18.87
N ARG A 125 -7.46 10.00 -18.01
CA ARG A 125 -8.21 11.25 -17.84
C ARG A 125 -8.20 12.10 -19.11
N ALA A 126 -7.05 12.20 -19.79
CA ALA A 126 -6.93 12.90 -21.05
C ALA A 126 -7.84 12.29 -22.13
N ARG A 127 -7.79 10.97 -22.32
CA ARG A 127 -8.67 10.24 -23.28
C ARG A 127 -10.15 10.44 -22.97
N ARG A 128 -10.55 10.48 -21.70
CA ARG A 128 -11.95 10.75 -21.32
C ARG A 128 -12.40 12.17 -21.65
N ARG A 129 -11.51 13.16 -21.45
CA ARG A 129 -11.79 14.56 -21.81
C ARG A 129 -11.98 14.71 -23.31
N GLU A 130 -11.12 14.10 -24.10
CA GLU A 130 -11.21 14.10 -25.57
C GLU A 130 -12.54 13.48 -26.05
N ARG A 131 -12.89 12.31 -25.52
CA ARG A 131 -14.19 11.66 -25.85
C ARG A 131 -15.38 12.52 -25.47
N ARG A 132 -15.35 13.22 -24.34
CA ARG A 132 -16.43 14.13 -23.94
C ARG A 132 -16.51 15.35 -24.87
N GLN A 133 -15.38 15.88 -25.29
CA GLN A 133 -15.34 17.00 -26.24
C GLN A 133 -15.83 16.59 -27.63
N ALA A 134 -15.44 15.43 -28.12
CA ALA A 134 -15.92 14.87 -29.37
C ALA A 134 -17.45 14.73 -29.36
N ARG A 135 -18.01 14.10 -28.32
CA ARG A 135 -19.48 13.97 -28.18
C ARG A 135 -20.22 15.31 -28.08
N LYS A 136 -19.61 16.34 -27.52
CA LYS A 136 -20.22 17.69 -27.50
C LYS A 136 -20.26 18.28 -28.89
N ARG A 137 -19.18 18.17 -29.66
CA ARG A 137 -19.13 18.64 -31.06
C ARG A 137 -20.15 17.94 -31.94
N GLU A 138 -20.31 16.63 -31.83
CA GLU A 138 -21.34 15.85 -32.54
C GLU A 138 -22.78 16.28 -32.21
N ARG A 139 -23.02 16.86 -31.03
CA ARG A 139 -24.36 17.37 -30.65
C ARG A 139 -24.60 18.80 -31.09
N GLU A 140 -23.57 19.55 -31.39
CA GLU A 140 -23.66 20.94 -31.86
C GLU A 140 -23.75 21.04 -33.40
N GLU A 141 -23.42 19.95 -34.09
CA GLU A 141 -23.62 19.79 -35.55
C GLU A 141 -25.06 19.25 -35.86
#